data_7187332f524ec7dbd31cd188f128c1a2
#
_entry.id   7187332f524ec7dbd31cd188f128c1a2
#
_cell.length_a   1.000
_cell.length_b   1.000
_cell.length_c   1.000
_cell.angle_alpha   90.00
_cell.angle_beta   90.00
_cell.angle_gamma   90.00
#
_symmetry.space_group_name_H-M   'P 1'
#
loop_
_entity.id
_entity.type
_entity.pdbx_description
1 polymer ?
#
loop_
_entity_poly.entity_id
_entity_poly.type
_entity_poly.pdbx_seq_one_letter_code
_entity_poly.pdbx_strand_id
1 'polypeptide(L)'
;MSGGTAGTPYNGNLKSTYGFAPTGDILAADYTSDVTRETSAFNKGVKLIANLQTNIDSKTWWKVRDQLRGTDVYSLRGSMLAINNVLPAGKKDAAAKAYKKVFAEMEALDLACKKKEQALATKENSDMLQAIEAYKLTIA
;
A
#
# COMPACT_ATOMS: atom_id res chain seq x y z
N MET A 1 -1.64 -13.24 -22.06
CA MET A 1 -1.67 -12.81 -21.99
C MET A 1 -1.74 -12.55 -21.66
N SER A 2 -1.81 -13.41 -21.89
CA SER A 2 -1.85 -13.12 -21.61
C SER A 2 -1.82 -13.20 -21.14
N GLY A 3 -1.66 -14.11 -21.36
CA GLY A 3 -1.76 -13.97 -20.90
C GLY A 3 -1.72 -14.19 -20.38
N GLY A 4 -1.67 -14.89 -20.44
CA GLY A 4 -1.82 -14.73 -19.96
C GLY A 4 -1.77 -15.06 -19.47
N THR A 5 -1.78 -15.44 -19.49
CA THR A 5 -1.87 -15.38 -19.13
C THR A 5 -1.85 -15.30 -18.52
N ALA A 6 -1.62 -16.00 -18.46
CA ALA A 6 -1.66 -15.64 -18.05
C ALA A 6 -1.68 -15.43 -17.46
N GLY A 7 -1.68 -16.26 -17.93
CA GLY A 7 -1.84 -15.67 -17.48
C GLY A 7 -1.60 -15.45 -16.95
N THR A 8 -1.64 -15.80 -16.99
CA THR A 8 -1.55 -15.18 -16.70
C THR A 8 -1.35 -14.71 -16.27
N PRO A 9 -1.08 -15.24 -16.44
CA PRO A 9 -1.03 -14.48 -16.12
C PRO A 9 -0.69 -14.03 -15.83
N TYR A 10 -0.72 -14.14 -16.18
CA TYR A 10 -0.61 -13.36 -16.04
C TYR A 10 -0.36 -13.04 -15.97
N ASN A 11 -0.22 -13.51 -16.18
CA ASN A 11 -0.22 -12.90 -16.31
C ASN A 11 -0.14 -12.43 -16.16
N GLY A 12 0.13 -12.97 -16.35
CA GLY A 12 -0.03 -12.16 -16.31
C GLY A 12 0.21 -12.05 -16.02
N ASN A 13 0.55 -12.19 -16.00
CA ASN A 13 0.58 -11.73 -15.98
C ASN A 13 0.98 -11.62 -15.49
N LEU A 14 1.40 -11.83 -15.17
CA LEU A 14 1.53 -11.34 -14.79
C LEU A 14 1.95 -11.47 -14.34
N LYS A 15 2.59 -11.70 -14.19
CA LYS A 15 2.64 -11.56 -13.81
C LYS A 15 3.13 -11.58 -12.87
N SER A 16 3.52 -11.61 -12.57
CA SER A 16 3.70 -11.28 -11.75
C SER A 16 3.87 -11.37 -10.83
N THR A 17 4.87 -12.27 -10.60
CA THR A 17 4.93 -11.64 -9.51
C THR A 17 3.75 -11.15 -9.02
N TYR A 18 3.71 -10.31 -8.68
CA TYR A 18 2.69 -9.67 -8.50
C TYR A 18 2.39 -9.08 -9.74
N GLY A 19 2.32 -9.09 -10.61
CA GLY A 19 1.91 -8.50 -11.71
C GLY A 19 1.12 -7.28 -11.48
N PHE A 20 1.66 -6.24 -11.13
CA PHE A 20 0.95 -5.04 -10.98
C PHE A 20 0.67 -4.44 -12.33
N ALA A 21 -0.47 -4.60 -12.81
CA ALA A 21 -0.96 -3.86 -13.96
C ALA A 21 -1.35 -2.45 -13.53
N PRO A 22 -1.40 -1.49 -14.44
CA PRO A 22 -1.61 -0.09 -14.08
C PRO A 22 -3.04 0.28 -13.72
N THR A 23 -3.99 -0.62 -13.82
CA THR A 23 -5.38 -0.33 -13.54
C THR A 23 -5.94 -1.38 -12.62
N GLY A 24 -7.25 -1.51 -12.55
CA GLY A 24 -7.89 -2.62 -11.87
C GLY A 24 -7.47 -3.96 -12.43
N ASP A 25 -6.84 -3.95 -13.60
CA ASP A 25 -6.32 -5.16 -14.22
C ASP A 25 -4.95 -5.57 -13.72
N ILE A 26 -4.49 -4.92 -12.67
CA ILE A 26 -3.31 -5.32 -11.98
C ILE A 26 -3.31 -6.79 -11.66
N LEU A 27 -4.46 -7.41 -11.55
CA LEU A 27 -4.62 -8.82 -11.33
C LEU A 27 -4.95 -9.50 -12.65
N ALA A 28 -4.46 -10.72 -12.85
CA ALA A 28 -4.81 -11.50 -14.03
C ALA A 28 -6.33 -11.70 -14.09
N ALA A 29 -6.86 -11.81 -15.30
CA ALA A 29 -8.30 -11.94 -15.50
C ALA A 29 -8.90 -13.14 -14.78
N ASP A 30 -8.12 -14.21 -14.63
CA ASP A 30 -8.56 -15.43 -13.95
C ASP A 30 -8.14 -15.46 -12.48
N TYR A 31 -7.57 -14.36 -11.97
CA TYR A 31 -7.16 -14.30 -10.58
C TYR A 31 -8.38 -14.31 -9.67
N THR A 32 -8.36 -15.17 -8.68
CA THR A 32 -9.37 -15.19 -7.63
C THR A 32 -8.75 -14.63 -6.38
N SER A 33 -9.24 -13.49 -5.95
CA SER A 33 -8.75 -12.86 -4.74
C SER A 33 -9.10 -13.71 -3.52
N ASP A 34 -8.11 -13.90 -2.68
CA ASP A 34 -8.30 -14.52 -1.37
C ASP A 34 -8.18 -13.41 -0.34
N VAL A 35 -9.30 -12.94 0.16
CA VAL A 35 -9.35 -11.81 1.10
C VAL A 35 -8.50 -12.09 2.33
N THR A 36 -8.53 -13.33 2.84
CA THR A 36 -7.74 -13.70 4.00
C THR A 36 -6.25 -13.54 3.71
N ARG A 37 -5.79 -14.03 2.56
CA ARG A 37 -4.39 -13.93 2.16
C ARG A 37 -3.98 -12.47 1.97
N GLU A 38 -4.81 -11.69 1.28
CA GLU A 38 -4.48 -10.30 0.99
C GLU A 38 -4.49 -9.46 2.27
N THR A 39 -5.42 -9.71 3.17
CA THR A 39 -5.46 -9.02 4.47
C THR A 39 -4.23 -9.37 5.31
N SER A 40 -3.81 -10.62 5.29
CA SER A 40 -2.60 -11.05 5.98
C SER A 40 -1.37 -10.34 5.43
N ALA A 41 -1.25 -10.26 4.10
CA ALA A 41 -0.15 -9.55 3.45
C ALA A 41 -0.19 -8.06 3.76
N PHE A 42 -1.38 -7.45 3.77
CA PHE A 42 -1.55 -6.06 4.15
C PHE A 42 -1.07 -5.81 5.59
N ASN A 43 -1.52 -6.63 6.54
CA ASN A 43 -1.12 -6.47 7.93
C ASN A 43 0.39 -6.63 8.13
N LYS A 44 1.00 -7.54 7.37
CA LYS A 44 2.44 -7.72 7.40
C LYS A 44 3.16 -6.49 6.88
N GLY A 45 2.67 -5.91 5.78
CA GLY A 45 3.22 -4.69 5.22
C GLY A 45 3.12 -3.51 6.17
N VAL A 46 1.99 -3.39 6.86
CA VAL A 46 1.79 -2.33 7.86
C VAL A 46 2.82 -2.46 8.99
N LYS A 47 3.09 -3.67 9.44
CA LYS A 47 4.10 -3.88 10.49
C LYS A 47 5.49 -3.44 10.05
N LEU A 48 5.82 -3.65 8.77
CA LEU A 48 7.13 -3.28 8.24
C LEU A 48 7.37 -1.77 8.24
N ILE A 49 6.32 -0.97 8.11
CA ILE A 49 6.45 0.49 8.12
C ILE A 49 6.09 1.12 9.47
N ALA A 50 5.72 0.32 10.47
CA ALA A 50 5.24 0.85 11.75
C ALA A 50 6.35 1.53 12.57
N ASN A 51 7.61 1.25 12.27
CA ASN A 51 8.73 1.72 13.07
C ASN A 51 9.45 2.92 12.47
N LEU A 52 8.82 3.62 11.52
CA LEU A 52 9.46 4.77 10.87
C LEU A 52 9.77 5.90 11.86
N GLN A 53 8.99 6.02 12.94
CA GLN A 53 9.23 7.05 13.94
C GLN A 53 10.62 6.95 14.56
N THR A 54 11.13 5.74 14.75
CA THR A 54 12.49 5.55 15.26
C THR A 54 13.52 6.23 14.37
N ASN A 55 13.38 6.11 13.05
CA ASN A 55 14.29 6.74 12.12
C ASN A 55 14.08 8.24 12.01
N ILE A 56 12.85 8.72 12.24
CA ILE A 56 12.55 10.15 12.32
C ILE A 56 13.23 10.74 13.56
N ASP A 57 13.11 10.06 14.69
CA ASP A 57 13.71 10.51 15.96
C ASP A 57 15.24 10.58 15.87
N SER A 58 15.85 9.64 15.19
CA SER A 58 17.30 9.62 14.99
C SER A 58 17.74 10.49 13.82
N LYS A 59 16.80 11.12 13.12
CA LYS A 59 17.06 11.96 11.95
C LYS A 59 17.77 11.19 10.83
N THR A 60 17.49 9.91 10.73
CA THR A 60 18.02 9.06 9.66
C THR A 60 17.08 9.13 8.47
N TRP A 61 17.05 10.29 7.83
CA TRP A 61 16.07 10.65 6.81
C TRP A 61 16.08 9.72 5.61
N TRP A 62 17.26 9.30 5.21
CA TRP A 62 17.38 8.43 4.03
C TRP A 62 16.72 7.06 4.26
N LYS A 63 16.75 6.54 5.49
CA LYS A 63 16.09 5.26 5.80
C LYS A 63 14.57 5.37 5.68
N VAL A 64 13.99 6.46 6.17
CA VAL A 64 12.54 6.68 6.05
C VAL A 64 12.16 6.74 4.58
N ARG A 65 12.89 7.55 3.81
CA ARG A 65 12.59 7.74 2.39
C ARG A 65 12.77 6.44 1.59
N ASP A 66 13.82 5.69 1.88
CA ASP A 66 14.07 4.39 1.25
C ASP A 66 12.92 3.41 1.54
N GLN A 67 12.48 3.36 2.78
CA GLN A 67 11.43 2.44 3.18
C GLN A 67 10.10 2.78 2.51
N LEU A 68 9.78 4.06 2.42
CA LEU A 68 8.55 4.51 1.76
C LEU A 68 8.55 4.23 0.26
N ARG A 69 9.72 4.07 -0.36
CA ARG A 69 9.87 3.77 -1.78
C ARG A 69 10.21 2.33 -2.06
N GLY A 70 10.38 1.54 -1.02
CA GLY A 70 10.85 0.18 -1.15
C GLY A 70 9.78 -0.83 -1.52
N THR A 71 10.23 -2.07 -1.61
CA THR A 71 9.40 -3.20 -1.99
C THR A 71 8.24 -3.42 -1.04
N ASP A 72 8.45 -3.17 0.26
CA ASP A 72 7.42 -3.41 1.26
C ASP A 72 6.20 -2.52 1.04
N VAL A 73 6.41 -1.24 0.74
CA VAL A 73 5.32 -0.32 0.46
C VAL A 73 4.67 -0.64 -0.89
N TYR A 74 5.48 -1.04 -1.87
CA TYR A 74 4.97 -1.46 -3.16
C TYR A 74 4.04 -2.67 -3.01
N SER A 75 4.45 -3.66 -2.21
CA SER A 75 3.63 -4.84 -1.92
C SER A 75 2.37 -4.49 -1.14
N LEU A 76 2.49 -3.56 -0.19
CA LEU A 76 1.35 -3.06 0.57
C LEU A 76 0.31 -2.44 -0.36
N ARG A 77 0.76 -1.63 -1.31
CA ARG A 77 -0.13 -1.01 -2.31
C ARG A 77 -0.87 -2.08 -3.11
N GLY A 78 -0.17 -3.12 -3.54
CA GLY A 78 -0.77 -4.23 -4.28
C GLY A 78 -1.82 -4.97 -3.47
N SER A 79 -1.53 -5.25 -2.20
CA SER A 79 -2.48 -5.92 -1.31
C SER A 79 -3.75 -5.10 -1.12
N MET A 80 -3.61 -3.79 -0.92
CA MET A 80 -4.76 -2.90 -0.75
C MET A 80 -5.62 -2.86 -2.02
N LEU A 81 -5.01 -2.79 -3.19
CA LEU A 81 -5.75 -2.80 -4.44
C LEU A 81 -6.48 -4.13 -4.65
N ALA A 82 -5.85 -5.24 -4.31
CA ALA A 82 -6.48 -6.55 -4.40
C ALA A 82 -7.67 -6.69 -3.44
N ILE A 83 -7.53 -6.18 -2.23
CA ILE A 83 -8.62 -6.15 -1.26
C ILE A 83 -9.77 -5.31 -1.80
N ASN A 84 -9.48 -4.09 -2.27
CA ASN A 84 -10.49 -3.18 -2.77
C ASN A 84 -11.28 -3.78 -3.94
N ASN A 85 -10.60 -4.58 -4.77
CA ASN A 85 -11.21 -5.17 -5.95
C ASN A 85 -12.33 -6.16 -5.61
N VAL A 86 -12.28 -6.78 -4.44
CA VAL A 86 -13.25 -7.81 -4.05
C VAL A 86 -14.21 -7.36 -2.97
N LEU A 87 -14.14 -6.12 -2.54
CA LEU A 87 -15.08 -5.62 -1.55
C LEU A 87 -16.49 -5.52 -2.12
N PRO A 88 -17.52 -5.61 -1.26
CA PRO A 88 -18.89 -5.34 -1.69
C PRO A 88 -18.99 -3.94 -2.30
N ALA A 89 -19.88 -3.78 -3.26
CA ALA A 89 -20.05 -2.51 -3.98
C ALA A 89 -20.22 -1.32 -3.02
N GLY A 90 -20.92 -1.50 -1.92
CA GLY A 90 -21.16 -0.45 -0.95
C GLY A 90 -19.94 0.03 -0.19
N LYS A 91 -18.84 -0.72 -0.25
CA LYS A 91 -17.59 -0.34 0.44
C LYS A 91 -16.50 0.14 -0.52
N LYS A 92 -16.65 -0.09 -1.81
CA LYS A 92 -15.56 0.17 -2.77
C LYS A 92 -15.15 1.63 -2.83
N ASP A 93 -16.10 2.55 -2.86
CA ASP A 93 -15.79 3.98 -2.95
C ASP A 93 -15.06 4.47 -1.71
N ALA A 94 -15.54 4.09 -0.52
CA ALA A 94 -14.89 4.48 0.72
C ALA A 94 -13.47 3.90 0.83
N ALA A 95 -13.31 2.64 0.41
CA ALA A 95 -11.99 1.99 0.42
C ALA A 95 -11.04 2.65 -0.56
N ALA A 96 -11.53 3.06 -1.74
CA ALA A 96 -10.70 3.75 -2.72
C ALA A 96 -10.23 5.09 -2.19
N LYS A 97 -11.10 5.84 -1.51
CA LYS A 97 -10.73 7.12 -0.90
C LYS A 97 -9.73 6.92 0.23
N ALA A 98 -9.97 5.93 1.09
CA ALA A 98 -9.07 5.63 2.20
C ALA A 98 -7.69 5.20 1.69
N TYR A 99 -7.64 4.41 0.63
CA TYR A 99 -6.41 4.02 -0.03
C TYR A 99 -5.63 5.25 -0.51
N LYS A 100 -6.29 6.16 -1.22
CA LYS A 100 -5.64 7.37 -1.71
C LYS A 100 -5.10 8.23 -0.57
N LYS A 101 -5.84 8.30 0.53
CA LYS A 101 -5.42 9.06 1.70
C LYS A 101 -4.13 8.50 2.29
N VAL A 102 -4.02 7.19 2.40
CA VAL A 102 -2.81 6.54 2.93
C VAL A 102 -1.58 6.96 2.11
N PHE A 103 -1.68 6.91 0.79
CA PHE A 103 -0.52 7.20 -0.05
C PHE A 103 -0.26 8.70 -0.18
N ALA A 104 -1.28 9.55 -0.04
CA ALA A 104 -1.08 10.99 0.07
C ALA A 104 -0.30 11.33 1.34
N GLU A 105 -0.60 10.68 2.45
CA GLU A 105 0.14 10.90 3.70
C GLU A 105 1.57 10.36 3.61
N MET A 106 1.78 9.26 2.91
CA MET A 106 3.13 8.76 2.67
C MET A 106 3.97 9.75 1.87
N GLU A 107 3.38 10.38 0.86
CA GLU A 107 4.07 11.42 0.08
C GLU A 107 4.41 12.64 0.94
N ALA A 108 3.49 13.03 1.81
CA ALA A 108 3.72 14.16 2.72
C ALA A 108 4.86 13.83 3.68
N LEU A 109 4.90 12.61 4.20
CA LEU A 109 5.98 12.17 5.08
C LEU A 109 7.32 12.17 4.34
N ASP A 110 7.36 11.65 3.10
CA ASP A 110 8.57 11.64 2.32
C ASP A 110 9.10 13.06 2.09
N LEU A 111 8.20 13.99 1.78
CA LEU A 111 8.59 15.39 1.59
C LEU A 111 9.14 16.02 2.86
N ALA A 112 8.52 15.76 4.01
CA ALA A 112 9.01 16.26 5.29
C ALA A 112 10.42 15.73 5.58
N CYS A 113 10.67 14.46 5.27
CA CYS A 113 11.98 13.85 5.44
C CYS A 113 13.01 14.42 4.45
N LYS A 114 12.57 14.71 3.22
CA LYS A 114 13.44 15.37 2.24
C LYS A 114 13.88 16.74 2.73
N LYS A 115 12.98 17.47 3.39
CA LYS A 115 13.27 18.77 3.96
C LYS A 115 13.97 18.69 5.31
N LYS A 116 14.07 17.48 5.88
CA LYS A 116 14.69 17.24 7.19
C LYS A 116 14.01 18.02 8.33
N GLU A 117 12.67 18.12 8.25
CA GLU A 117 11.85 18.82 9.24
C GLU A 117 11.26 17.81 10.20
N GLN A 118 11.91 17.63 11.34
CA GLN A 118 11.57 16.56 12.27
C GLN A 118 10.16 16.67 12.84
N ALA A 119 9.75 17.85 13.26
CA ALA A 119 8.40 18.03 13.81
C ALA A 119 7.33 17.73 12.77
N LEU A 120 7.56 18.18 11.52
CA LEU A 120 6.62 17.92 10.44
C LEU A 120 6.61 16.43 10.08
N ALA A 121 7.79 15.79 10.03
CA ALA A 121 7.88 14.36 9.74
C ALA A 121 7.14 13.54 10.80
N THR A 122 7.25 13.90 12.06
CA THR A 122 6.53 13.24 13.15
C THR A 122 5.01 13.39 12.97
N LYS A 123 4.55 14.59 12.62
CA LYS A 123 3.15 14.82 12.35
C LYS A 123 2.65 14.00 11.17
N GLU A 124 3.39 14.04 10.07
CA GLU A 124 2.97 13.31 8.85
C GLU A 124 3.01 11.82 9.05
N ASN A 125 3.95 11.31 9.86
CA ASN A 125 3.98 9.89 10.21
C ASN A 125 2.74 9.50 11.00
N SER A 126 2.35 10.31 11.97
CA SER A 126 1.13 10.09 12.73
C SER A 126 -0.11 10.13 11.84
N ASP A 127 -0.18 11.09 10.92
CA ASP A 127 -1.29 11.19 9.97
C ASP A 127 -1.35 9.96 9.05
N MET A 128 -0.21 9.46 8.62
CA MET A 128 -0.14 8.25 7.79
C MET A 128 -0.66 7.04 8.56
N LEU A 129 -0.24 6.87 9.81
CA LEU A 129 -0.68 5.75 10.63
C LEU A 129 -2.18 5.82 10.89
N GLN A 130 -2.71 7.02 11.11
CA GLN A 130 -4.15 7.20 11.27
C GLN A 130 -4.91 6.88 9.99
N ALA A 131 -4.36 7.25 8.84
CA ALA A 131 -4.97 6.92 7.54
C ALA A 131 -5.00 5.40 7.31
N ILE A 132 -3.96 4.69 7.73
CA ILE A 132 -3.92 3.23 7.66
C ILE A 132 -5.01 2.62 8.54
N GLU A 133 -5.18 3.12 9.77
CA GLU A 133 -6.23 2.64 10.67
C GLU A 133 -7.62 2.91 10.10
N ALA A 134 -7.82 4.08 9.49
CA ALA A 134 -9.08 4.40 8.84
C ALA A 134 -9.37 3.45 7.67
N TYR A 135 -8.34 3.10 6.90
CA TYR A 135 -8.49 2.11 5.83
C TYR A 135 -8.90 0.75 6.39
N LYS A 136 -8.27 0.31 7.47
CA LYS A 136 -8.63 -0.97 8.12
C LYS A 136 -10.09 -1.01 8.53
N LEU A 137 -10.58 0.09 9.09
CA LEU A 137 -11.99 0.18 9.49
C LEU A 137 -12.92 0.11 8.28
N THR A 138 -12.51 0.72 7.18
CA THR A 138 -13.32 0.75 5.96
C THR A 138 -13.49 -0.65 5.36
N ILE A 139 -12.45 -1.48 5.42
CA ILE A 139 -12.49 -2.81 4.84
C ILE A 139 -12.95 -3.89 5.83
N ALA A 140 -13.15 -3.56 7.08
CA ALA A 140 -13.54 -4.51 8.11
C ALA A 140 -14.95 -5.09 7.90
#